data_417a1df005cce472fffbffdae0f3f434
#
_entry.id   417a1df005cce472fffbffdae0f3f434
#
_cell.length_a   1.000
_cell.length_b   1.000
_cell.length_c   1.000
_cell.angle_alpha   90.00
_cell.angle_beta   90.00
_cell.angle_gamma   90.00
#
_symmetry.space_group_name_H-M   'P 1'
#
loop_
_entity.id
_entity.type
_entity.pdbx_description
1 polymer ?
#
loop_
_entity_poly.entity_id
_entity_poly.type
_entity_poly.pdbx_seq_one_letter_code
_entity_poly.pdbx_strand_id
1 'polypeptide(L)'
;MTKPYVPKGVPRGHTSKGGSTMLNKNKNNDIHSLIMDQLTDVENTLVALEGFIAASTAEGATIEPLRALCKTVREKEHIADVSLRTMIEGLDGPFLPSTRSDLISIATSCDKIANKCEDVAKLMVYQRFFFPAACNASITEIVEITKKQFELLKSAVSQLFGKFNTLVKNHAILDDIRGLESQVDSVEEQVYQQIFDMDELALSQKLQAVNFLDILCDISDIIENVADQIQIMLINRIV
;
A
#
# COMPACT_ATOMS: atom_id res chain seq x y z
N MET A 1 7.24 67.33 -48.70
CA MET A 1 6.01 66.79 -48.14
C MET A 1 6.07 65.26 -48.30
N THR A 2 6.52 64.56 -47.35
CA THR A 2 6.67 63.08 -47.33
C THR A 2 5.50 62.50 -46.57
N LYS A 3 4.74 61.56 -47.18
CA LYS A 3 3.63 60.85 -46.55
C LYS A 3 4.19 59.73 -45.55
N PRO A 4 3.53 59.51 -44.45
CA PRO A 4 3.98 58.49 -43.53
C PRO A 4 3.60 57.06 -43.99
N TYR A 5 4.49 56.12 -43.72
CA TYR A 5 4.37 54.68 -44.01
C TYR A 5 3.42 54.03 -43.02
N VAL A 6 2.44 53.21 -43.46
CA VAL A 6 1.55 52.39 -42.65
C VAL A 6 1.92 50.92 -42.86
N PRO A 7 2.34 50.16 -41.81
CA PRO A 7 2.62 48.74 -41.96
C PRO A 7 1.34 47.90 -42.02
N LYS A 8 1.31 46.95 -42.98
CA LYS A 8 0.21 45.98 -43.17
C LYS A 8 0.18 44.97 -42.00
N GLY A 9 -1.04 44.68 -41.57
CA GLY A 9 -1.33 43.85 -40.38
C GLY A 9 -0.78 42.44 -40.46
N VAL A 10 -0.30 41.97 -39.31
CA VAL A 10 0.10 40.59 -39.02
C VAL A 10 -1.17 39.76 -38.80
N PRO A 11 -1.34 38.57 -39.40
CA PRO A 11 -2.49 37.71 -39.11
C PRO A 11 -2.42 37.19 -37.67
N ARG A 12 -3.52 37.36 -36.94
CA ARG A 12 -3.67 36.77 -35.59
C ARG A 12 -3.73 35.26 -35.71
N GLY A 13 -2.72 34.57 -35.16
CA GLY A 13 -2.70 33.12 -35.04
C GLY A 13 -3.85 32.63 -34.15
N HIS A 14 -4.61 31.67 -34.65
CA HIS A 14 -5.57 30.89 -33.86
C HIS A 14 -4.82 30.10 -32.77
N THR A 15 -5.04 30.44 -31.52
CA THR A 15 -4.59 29.65 -30.39
C THR A 15 -5.46 28.40 -30.29
N SER A 16 -4.87 27.25 -30.62
CA SER A 16 -5.47 25.93 -30.38
C SER A 16 -5.53 25.61 -28.89
N LYS A 17 -6.66 25.92 -28.26
CA LYS A 17 -6.94 25.55 -26.87
C LYS A 17 -7.27 24.04 -26.66
N GLY A 18 -7.27 23.23 -27.72
CA GLY A 18 -7.67 21.81 -27.65
C GLY A 18 -6.54 20.81 -27.33
N GLY A 19 -5.29 21.14 -27.65
CA GLY A 19 -4.18 20.20 -27.54
C GLY A 19 -3.68 19.96 -26.10
N SER A 20 -3.73 20.99 -25.27
CA SER A 20 -3.23 20.89 -23.88
C SER A 20 -4.10 20.02 -22.96
N THR A 21 -5.42 19.99 -23.17
CA THR A 21 -6.35 19.24 -22.33
C THR A 21 -6.33 17.74 -22.64
N MET A 22 -6.13 17.36 -23.91
CA MET A 22 -6.02 15.93 -24.29
C MET A 22 -4.69 15.32 -23.89
N LEU A 23 -3.58 16.04 -24.00
CA LEU A 23 -2.25 15.58 -23.55
C LEU A 23 -2.19 15.37 -22.03
N ASN A 24 -2.84 16.23 -21.23
CA ASN A 24 -2.95 16.05 -19.78
C ASN A 24 -3.83 14.84 -19.42
N LYS A 25 -4.89 14.57 -20.17
CA LYS A 25 -5.79 13.44 -19.87
C LYS A 25 -5.12 12.09 -20.14
N ASN A 26 -4.33 11.96 -21.21
CA ASN A 26 -3.59 10.74 -21.50
C ASN A 26 -2.51 10.47 -20.43
N LYS A 27 -1.71 11.49 -20.05
CA LYS A 27 -0.69 11.32 -19.00
C LYS A 27 -1.28 10.97 -17.62
N ASN A 28 -2.43 11.53 -17.24
CA ASN A 28 -3.10 11.14 -16.00
C ASN A 28 -3.57 9.67 -16.04
N ASN A 29 -4.02 9.18 -17.19
CA ASN A 29 -4.38 7.78 -17.36
C ASN A 29 -3.15 6.87 -17.27
N ASP A 30 -2.01 7.27 -17.83
CA ASP A 30 -0.76 6.52 -17.78
C ASP A 30 -0.26 6.38 -16.34
N ILE A 31 -0.32 7.47 -15.53
CA ILE A 31 0.11 7.42 -14.12
C ILE A 31 -0.87 6.66 -13.24
N HIS A 32 -2.18 6.81 -13.48
CA HIS A 32 -3.17 5.98 -12.80
C HIS A 32 -2.87 4.49 -13.03
N SER A 33 -2.58 4.10 -14.28
CA SER A 33 -2.20 2.71 -14.58
C SER A 33 -0.96 2.29 -13.80
N LEU A 34 0.12 3.08 -13.82
CA LEU A 34 1.37 2.75 -13.14
C LEU A 34 1.19 2.58 -11.61
N ILE A 35 0.41 3.45 -10.97
CA ILE A 35 0.11 3.32 -9.54
C ILE A 35 -0.74 2.07 -9.27
N MET A 36 -1.75 1.80 -10.11
CA MET A 36 -2.59 0.62 -9.94
C MET A 36 -1.83 -0.69 -10.20
N ASP A 37 -0.86 -0.67 -11.11
CA ASP A 37 0.04 -1.80 -11.37
C ASP A 37 0.92 -2.05 -10.14
N GLN A 38 1.54 -1.01 -9.57
CA GLN A 38 2.32 -1.11 -8.33
C GLN A 38 1.47 -1.64 -7.16
N LEU A 39 0.26 -1.11 -6.95
CA LEU A 39 -0.63 -1.60 -5.89
C LEU A 39 -1.05 -3.05 -6.11
N THR A 40 -1.19 -3.49 -7.37
CA THR A 40 -1.47 -4.89 -7.69
C THR A 40 -0.29 -5.79 -7.34
N ASP A 41 0.94 -5.33 -7.53
CA ASP A 41 2.13 -6.09 -7.17
C ASP A 41 2.33 -6.16 -5.64
N VAL A 42 2.01 -5.08 -4.91
CA VAL A 42 1.93 -5.10 -3.44
C VAL A 42 0.87 -6.09 -2.95
N GLU A 43 -0.33 -6.09 -3.55
CA GLU A 43 -1.40 -7.06 -3.25
C GLU A 43 -0.94 -8.50 -3.48
N ASN A 44 -0.23 -8.76 -4.58
CA ASN A 44 0.34 -10.08 -4.87
C ASN A 44 1.33 -10.52 -3.78
N THR A 45 2.04 -9.59 -3.15
CA THR A 45 2.95 -9.89 -2.04
C THR A 45 2.18 -10.24 -0.77
N LEU A 46 1.08 -9.53 -0.47
CA LEU A 46 0.16 -9.88 0.63
C LEU A 46 -0.47 -11.26 0.44
N VAL A 47 -0.92 -11.60 -0.78
CA VAL A 47 -1.46 -12.92 -1.10
C VAL A 47 -0.40 -14.01 -0.93
N ALA A 48 0.85 -13.73 -1.29
CA ALA A 48 1.95 -14.68 -1.05
C ALA A 48 2.24 -14.86 0.44
N LEU A 49 2.16 -13.78 1.23
CA LEU A 49 2.27 -13.85 2.71
C LEU A 49 1.13 -14.66 3.31
N GLU A 50 -0.11 -14.46 2.86
CA GLU A 50 -1.27 -15.26 3.30
C GLU A 50 -1.02 -16.76 3.11
N GLY A 51 -0.54 -17.16 1.92
CA GLY A 51 -0.17 -18.54 1.65
C GLY A 51 0.96 -19.06 2.55
N PHE A 52 1.93 -18.20 2.87
CA PHE A 52 3.01 -18.50 3.82
C PHE A 52 2.47 -18.70 5.25
N ILE A 53 1.61 -17.80 5.73
CA ILE A 53 1.00 -17.88 7.07
C ILE A 53 0.10 -19.11 7.16
N ALA A 54 -0.76 -19.36 6.17
CA ALA A 54 -1.61 -20.56 6.15
C ALA A 54 -0.80 -21.86 6.23
N ALA A 55 0.34 -21.93 5.55
CA ALA A 55 1.24 -23.08 5.64
C ALA A 55 1.96 -23.16 6.99
N SER A 56 2.27 -22.03 7.63
CA SER A 56 2.95 -21.99 8.92
C SER A 56 2.02 -22.34 10.10
N THR A 57 0.73 -22.09 9.96
CA THR A 57 -0.31 -22.37 10.97
C THR A 57 -0.97 -23.74 10.79
N ALA A 58 -0.62 -24.48 9.72
CA ALA A 58 -1.16 -25.82 9.46
C ALA A 58 -0.65 -26.84 10.47
N GLU A 59 -1.45 -27.87 10.77
CA GLU A 59 -1.04 -28.96 11.62
C GLU A 59 0.20 -29.69 11.07
N GLY A 60 1.23 -29.86 11.89
CA GLY A 60 2.48 -30.49 11.48
C GLY A 60 3.36 -29.65 10.56
N ALA A 61 3.16 -28.33 10.53
CA ALA A 61 3.98 -27.40 9.75
C ALA A 61 5.48 -27.59 10.03
N THR A 62 6.29 -27.57 8.97
CA THR A 62 7.75 -27.68 9.06
C THR A 62 8.43 -26.56 8.27
N ILE A 63 9.71 -26.32 8.58
CA ILE A 63 10.42 -25.18 8.02
C ILE A 63 10.75 -25.32 6.51
N GLU A 64 10.90 -26.54 6.00
CA GLU A 64 11.34 -26.74 4.62
C GLU A 64 10.33 -26.26 3.56
N PRO A 65 9.00 -26.56 3.65
CA PRO A 65 8.02 -25.94 2.75
C PRO A 65 7.97 -24.42 2.89
N LEU A 66 8.14 -23.87 4.11
CA LEU A 66 8.11 -22.44 4.36
C LEU A 66 9.28 -21.70 3.68
N ARG A 67 10.44 -22.35 3.50
CA ARG A 67 11.55 -21.76 2.72
C ARG A 67 11.16 -21.45 1.28
N ALA A 68 10.44 -22.35 0.63
CA ALA A 68 9.98 -22.15 -0.74
C ALA A 68 8.94 -21.02 -0.83
N LEU A 69 7.98 -20.98 0.14
CA LEU A 69 6.97 -19.92 0.20
C LEU A 69 7.60 -18.56 0.54
N CYS A 70 8.56 -18.49 1.45
CA CYS A 70 9.32 -17.29 1.74
C CYS A 70 10.04 -16.76 0.49
N LYS A 71 10.61 -17.64 -0.34
CA LYS A 71 11.20 -17.25 -1.62
C LYS A 71 10.15 -16.63 -2.54
N THR A 72 8.93 -17.18 -2.59
CA THR A 72 7.83 -16.62 -3.38
C THR A 72 7.44 -15.22 -2.89
N VAL A 73 7.33 -14.99 -1.56
CA VAL A 73 7.06 -13.65 -1.00
C VAL A 73 8.13 -12.65 -1.44
N ARG A 74 9.43 -13.02 -1.34
CA ARG A 74 10.55 -12.18 -1.76
C ARG A 74 10.55 -11.86 -3.25
N GLU A 75 10.19 -12.83 -4.10
CA GLU A 75 10.05 -12.61 -5.55
C GLU A 75 8.92 -11.63 -5.86
N LYS A 76 7.81 -11.65 -5.10
CA LYS A 76 6.69 -10.73 -5.26
C LYS A 76 7.04 -9.33 -4.76
N GLU A 77 7.70 -9.21 -3.60
CA GLU A 77 8.22 -7.94 -3.08
C GLU A 77 9.17 -7.28 -4.10
N HIS A 78 10.12 -8.04 -4.65
CA HIS A 78 11.03 -7.50 -5.65
C HIS A 78 10.31 -6.96 -6.90
N ILE A 79 9.21 -7.60 -7.34
CA ILE A 79 8.38 -7.10 -8.44
C ILE A 79 7.71 -5.78 -8.04
N ALA A 80 7.16 -5.68 -6.82
CA ALA A 80 6.55 -4.45 -6.31
C ALA A 80 7.55 -3.29 -6.24
N ASP A 81 8.79 -3.54 -5.78
CA ASP A 81 9.89 -2.56 -5.75
C ASP A 81 10.26 -2.06 -7.18
N VAL A 82 10.29 -2.94 -8.17
CA VAL A 82 10.49 -2.55 -9.58
C VAL A 82 9.34 -1.71 -10.10
N SER A 83 8.09 -2.08 -9.78
CA SER A 83 6.90 -1.30 -10.16
C SER A 83 6.88 0.09 -9.53
N LEU A 84 7.30 0.23 -8.26
CA LEU A 84 7.47 1.54 -7.61
C LEU A 84 8.46 2.42 -8.38
N ARG A 85 9.63 1.90 -8.73
CA ARG A 85 10.65 2.66 -9.50
C ARG A 85 10.08 3.10 -10.85
N THR A 86 9.40 2.21 -11.56
CA THR A 86 8.76 2.50 -12.85
C THR A 86 7.71 3.61 -12.71
N MET A 87 6.90 3.57 -11.64
CA MET A 87 5.91 4.60 -11.34
C MET A 87 6.56 5.96 -11.06
N ILE A 88 7.64 5.98 -10.24
CA ILE A 88 8.39 7.23 -9.94
C ILE A 88 8.99 7.84 -11.21
N GLU A 89 9.59 7.02 -12.08
CA GLU A 89 10.12 7.47 -13.38
C GLU A 89 9.01 8.03 -14.28
N GLY A 90 7.83 7.41 -14.28
CA GLY A 90 6.66 7.88 -15.04
C GLY A 90 6.11 9.24 -14.56
N LEU A 91 6.40 9.64 -13.32
CA LEU A 91 6.05 10.95 -12.77
C LEU A 91 6.95 12.09 -13.27
N ASP A 92 8.01 11.81 -14.01
CA ASP A 92 8.85 12.86 -14.61
C ASP A 92 8.08 13.60 -15.71
N GLY A 93 7.81 14.91 -15.50
CA GLY A 93 7.04 15.71 -16.44
C GLY A 93 6.25 16.88 -15.81
N PRO A 94 5.21 17.41 -16.50
CA PRO A 94 4.55 18.69 -16.20
C PRO A 94 3.55 18.65 -15.02
N PHE A 95 3.64 17.72 -14.08
CA PHE A 95 2.81 17.73 -12.88
C PHE A 95 3.19 18.88 -11.95
N LEU A 96 2.17 19.39 -11.24
CA LEU A 96 2.42 20.31 -10.14
C LEU A 96 3.33 19.62 -9.12
N PRO A 97 4.39 20.29 -8.61
CA PRO A 97 5.33 19.68 -7.68
C PRO A 97 4.68 19.04 -6.44
N SER A 98 3.65 19.70 -5.88
CA SER A 98 2.91 19.17 -4.73
C SER A 98 2.19 17.85 -5.03
N THR A 99 1.49 17.77 -6.18
CA THR A 99 0.81 16.53 -6.61
C THR A 99 1.77 15.37 -6.81
N ARG A 100 2.94 15.64 -7.41
CA ARG A 100 3.98 14.64 -7.61
C ARG A 100 4.51 14.13 -6.27
N SER A 101 4.80 15.02 -5.34
CA SER A 101 5.28 14.68 -4.01
C SER A 101 4.27 13.79 -3.25
N ASP A 102 2.98 14.14 -3.29
CA ASP A 102 1.92 13.37 -2.64
C ASP A 102 1.83 11.95 -3.21
N LEU A 103 1.83 11.81 -4.56
CA LEU A 103 1.76 10.51 -5.22
C LEU A 103 2.99 9.63 -4.95
N ILE A 104 4.18 10.22 -4.95
CA ILE A 104 5.42 9.51 -4.58
C ILE A 104 5.35 9.05 -3.12
N SER A 105 4.86 9.90 -2.21
CA SER A 105 4.73 9.56 -0.79
C SER A 105 3.78 8.39 -0.58
N ILE A 106 2.60 8.43 -1.22
CA ILE A 106 1.60 7.34 -1.17
C ILE A 106 2.22 6.03 -1.70
N ALA A 107 2.80 6.06 -2.89
CA ALA A 107 3.37 4.87 -3.52
C ALA A 107 4.53 4.28 -2.72
N THR A 108 5.43 5.13 -2.20
CA THR A 108 6.54 4.69 -1.35
C THR A 108 6.04 4.10 -0.02
N SER A 109 4.93 4.61 0.53
CA SER A 109 4.33 4.05 1.73
C SER A 109 3.62 2.72 1.45
N CYS A 110 2.98 2.56 0.28
CA CYS A 110 2.43 1.27 -0.14
C CYS A 110 3.52 0.20 -0.34
N ASP A 111 4.69 0.57 -0.84
CA ASP A 111 5.82 -0.33 -0.99
C ASP A 111 6.31 -0.91 0.35
N LYS A 112 6.24 -0.13 1.43
CA LYS A 112 6.57 -0.62 2.79
C LYS A 112 5.70 -1.80 3.22
N ILE A 113 4.48 -1.93 2.70
CA ILE A 113 3.59 -3.07 2.95
C ILE A 113 4.23 -4.35 2.40
N ALA A 114 4.71 -4.32 1.15
CA ALA A 114 5.39 -5.46 0.53
C ALA A 114 6.71 -5.81 1.26
N ASN A 115 7.50 -4.80 1.62
CA ASN A 115 8.73 -4.96 2.41
C ASN A 115 8.43 -5.64 3.77
N LYS A 116 7.37 -5.23 4.46
CA LYS A 116 6.98 -5.81 5.75
C LYS A 116 6.52 -7.28 5.59
N CYS A 117 5.81 -7.60 4.50
CA CYS A 117 5.46 -8.98 4.16
C CYS A 117 6.70 -9.88 3.99
N GLU A 118 7.74 -9.37 3.29
CA GLU A 118 9.02 -10.07 3.17
C GLU A 118 9.69 -10.27 4.53
N ASP A 119 9.69 -9.23 5.37
CA ASP A 119 10.31 -9.29 6.70
C ASP A 119 9.66 -10.35 7.58
N VAL A 120 8.31 -10.42 7.64
CA VAL A 120 7.59 -11.48 8.37
C VAL A 120 8.04 -12.86 7.91
N ALA A 121 7.94 -13.16 6.61
CA ALA A 121 8.27 -14.48 6.07
C ALA A 121 9.75 -14.84 6.28
N LYS A 122 10.64 -13.88 6.04
CA LYS A 122 12.09 -14.03 6.16
C LYS A 122 12.53 -14.30 7.59
N LEU A 123 12.05 -13.50 8.54
CA LEU A 123 12.41 -13.65 9.95
C LEU A 123 11.86 -14.95 10.55
N MET A 124 10.62 -15.33 10.22
CA MET A 124 10.05 -16.62 10.67
C MET A 124 10.90 -17.80 10.18
N VAL A 125 11.34 -17.80 8.92
CA VAL A 125 12.20 -18.86 8.38
C VAL A 125 13.59 -18.85 9.03
N TYR A 126 14.22 -17.68 9.21
CA TYR A 126 15.57 -17.57 9.79
C TYR A 126 15.62 -17.96 11.24
N GLN A 127 14.59 -17.60 12.01
CA GLN A 127 14.49 -17.93 13.43
C GLN A 127 13.80 -19.29 13.68
N ARG A 128 13.35 -19.97 12.61
CA ARG A 128 12.57 -21.23 12.69
C ARG A 128 11.38 -21.09 13.64
N PHE A 129 10.70 -19.96 13.53
CA PHE A 129 9.61 -19.61 14.42
C PHE A 129 8.27 -20.12 13.87
N PHE A 130 7.43 -20.59 14.79
CA PHE A 130 6.02 -20.91 14.57
C PHE A 130 5.23 -20.32 15.72
N PHE A 131 4.09 -19.75 15.44
CA PHE A 131 3.17 -19.31 16.49
C PHE A 131 2.68 -20.52 17.30
N PRO A 132 2.39 -20.32 18.60
CA PRO A 132 1.69 -21.35 19.39
C PRO A 132 0.37 -21.73 18.69
N ALA A 133 0.07 -23.03 18.64
CA ALA A 133 -1.08 -23.54 17.89
C ALA A 133 -2.42 -22.90 18.33
N ALA A 134 -2.54 -22.52 19.60
CA ALA A 134 -3.71 -21.83 20.13
C ALA A 134 -3.94 -20.44 19.50
N CYS A 135 -2.89 -19.80 18.96
CA CYS A 135 -2.97 -18.48 18.31
C CYS A 135 -3.25 -18.57 16.80
N ASN A 136 -3.15 -19.76 16.19
CA ASN A 136 -3.18 -19.90 14.73
C ASN A 136 -4.43 -19.31 14.06
N ALA A 137 -5.60 -19.46 14.69
CA ALA A 137 -6.85 -18.90 14.16
C ALA A 137 -6.81 -17.37 14.12
N SER A 138 -6.38 -16.74 15.20
CA SER A 138 -6.25 -15.28 15.31
C SER A 138 -5.17 -14.73 14.35
N ILE A 139 -4.06 -15.43 14.17
CA ILE A 139 -3.02 -15.06 13.20
C ILE A 139 -3.57 -15.09 11.77
N THR A 140 -4.40 -16.08 11.44
CA THR A 140 -5.07 -16.14 10.12
C THR A 140 -6.08 -15.01 9.98
N GLU A 141 -6.87 -14.71 11.02
CA GLU A 141 -7.83 -13.63 11.04
C GLU A 141 -7.18 -12.26 10.81
N ILE A 142 -6.05 -11.96 11.46
CA ILE A 142 -5.26 -10.74 11.24
C ILE A 142 -4.93 -10.58 9.75
N VAL A 143 -4.41 -11.62 9.09
CA VAL A 143 -4.06 -11.55 7.66
C VAL A 143 -5.28 -11.32 6.78
N GLU A 144 -6.42 -11.97 7.09
CA GLU A 144 -7.67 -11.78 6.34
C GLU A 144 -8.22 -10.35 6.47
N ILE A 145 -8.17 -9.77 7.68
CA ILE A 145 -8.60 -8.38 7.91
C ILE A 145 -7.67 -7.42 7.17
N THR A 146 -6.36 -7.61 7.29
CA THR A 146 -5.34 -6.78 6.62
C THR A 146 -5.49 -6.80 5.09
N LYS A 147 -5.84 -7.93 4.50
CA LYS A 147 -6.15 -8.02 3.06
C LYS A 147 -7.37 -7.18 2.67
N LYS A 148 -8.47 -7.31 3.42
CA LYS A 148 -9.68 -6.50 3.19
C LYS A 148 -9.37 -5.00 3.31
N GLN A 149 -8.56 -4.62 4.30
CA GLN A 149 -8.10 -3.25 4.50
C GLN A 149 -7.31 -2.75 3.28
N PHE A 150 -6.42 -3.57 2.72
CA PHE A 150 -5.65 -3.22 1.52
C PHE A 150 -6.53 -3.08 0.27
N GLU A 151 -7.55 -3.91 0.10
CA GLU A 151 -8.53 -3.79 -1.00
C GLU A 151 -9.25 -2.43 -0.94
N LEU A 152 -9.63 -1.97 0.26
CA LEU A 152 -10.21 -0.64 0.45
C LEU A 152 -9.21 0.47 0.13
N LEU A 153 -7.94 0.34 0.56
CA LEU A 153 -6.89 1.28 0.22
C LEU A 153 -6.69 1.39 -1.30
N LYS A 154 -6.62 0.27 -2.00
CA LYS A 154 -6.50 0.21 -3.46
C LYS A 154 -7.67 0.92 -4.15
N SER A 155 -8.89 0.74 -3.62
CA SER A 155 -10.09 1.45 -4.09
C SER A 155 -10.01 2.96 -3.81
N ALA A 156 -9.53 3.37 -2.63
CA ALA A 156 -9.36 4.79 -2.28
C ALA A 156 -8.35 5.48 -3.22
N VAL A 157 -7.19 4.86 -3.47
CA VAL A 157 -6.18 5.37 -4.41
C VAL A 157 -6.75 5.48 -5.83
N SER A 158 -7.49 4.49 -6.31
CA SER A 158 -8.14 4.56 -7.62
C SER A 158 -9.12 5.74 -7.72
N GLN A 159 -9.84 6.07 -6.64
CA GLN A 159 -10.78 7.19 -6.62
C GLN A 159 -10.08 8.56 -6.72
N LEU A 160 -8.81 8.69 -6.32
CA LEU A 160 -8.04 9.94 -6.49
C LEU A 160 -7.97 10.39 -7.95
N PHE A 161 -7.98 9.46 -8.91
CA PHE A 161 -7.86 9.75 -10.34
C PHE A 161 -9.20 9.89 -11.04
N GLY A 162 -10.23 9.15 -10.61
CA GLY A 162 -11.51 9.10 -11.32
C GLY A 162 -12.67 9.77 -10.61
N LYS A 163 -12.65 9.83 -9.29
CA LYS A 163 -13.76 10.29 -8.44
C LYS A 163 -13.30 11.22 -7.31
N PHE A 164 -12.29 12.02 -7.54
CA PHE A 164 -11.68 12.91 -6.55
C PHE A 164 -12.71 13.73 -5.74
N ASN A 165 -13.65 14.40 -6.44
CA ASN A 165 -14.68 15.20 -5.77
C ASN A 165 -15.65 14.36 -4.91
N THR A 166 -15.82 13.08 -5.22
CA THR A 166 -16.63 12.16 -4.41
C THR A 166 -15.88 11.79 -3.15
N LEU A 167 -14.60 11.46 -3.28
CA LEU A 167 -13.74 11.13 -2.14
C LEU A 167 -13.56 12.31 -1.19
N VAL A 168 -13.44 13.55 -1.72
CA VAL A 168 -13.40 14.79 -0.92
C VAL A 168 -14.69 15.00 -0.11
N LYS A 169 -15.85 14.64 -0.64
CA LYS A 169 -17.15 14.84 0.02
C LYS A 169 -17.52 13.70 0.97
N ASN A 170 -17.00 12.53 0.75
CA ASN A 170 -17.31 11.33 1.51
C ASN A 170 -16.04 10.53 1.79
N HIS A 171 -15.58 10.59 3.03
CA HIS A 171 -14.37 9.90 3.51
C HIS A 171 -14.66 8.50 4.06
N ALA A 172 -15.87 7.97 3.92
CA ALA A 172 -16.29 6.72 4.55
C ALA A 172 -15.31 5.56 4.26
N ILE A 173 -14.75 5.49 3.05
CA ILE A 173 -13.77 4.44 2.72
C ILE A 173 -12.48 4.55 3.56
N LEU A 174 -12.05 5.77 3.94
CA LEU A 174 -10.88 5.97 4.80
C LEU A 174 -11.21 5.61 6.25
N ASP A 175 -12.45 5.91 6.69
CA ASP A 175 -12.93 5.53 8.01
C ASP A 175 -13.12 4.00 8.11
N ASP A 176 -13.56 3.34 7.04
CA ASP A 176 -13.64 1.87 6.97
C ASP A 176 -12.25 1.23 7.08
N ILE A 177 -11.21 1.82 6.46
CA ILE A 177 -9.81 1.36 6.59
C ILE A 177 -9.34 1.43 8.04
N ARG A 178 -9.59 2.54 8.75
CA ARG A 178 -9.28 2.69 10.19
C ARG A 178 -10.07 1.72 11.05
N GLY A 179 -11.34 1.49 10.69
CA GLY A 179 -12.17 0.51 11.39
C GLY A 179 -11.66 -0.92 11.27
N LEU A 180 -10.99 -1.28 10.18
CA LEU A 180 -10.35 -2.59 10.02
C LEU A 180 -9.02 -2.66 10.78
N GLU A 181 -8.24 -1.58 10.82
CA GLU A 181 -7.05 -1.51 11.68
C GLU A 181 -7.43 -1.72 13.15
N SER A 182 -8.41 -1.01 13.68
CA SER A 182 -8.88 -1.19 15.06
C SER A 182 -9.40 -2.62 15.33
N GLN A 183 -9.84 -3.36 14.31
CA GLN A 183 -10.16 -4.79 14.46
C GLN A 183 -8.88 -5.63 14.57
N VAL A 184 -7.84 -5.33 13.76
CA VAL A 184 -6.53 -6.00 13.88
C VAL A 184 -5.96 -5.77 15.27
N ASP A 185 -5.93 -4.54 15.77
CA ASP A 185 -5.48 -4.19 17.12
C ASP A 185 -6.21 -4.98 18.21
N SER A 186 -7.52 -5.10 18.09
CA SER A 186 -8.32 -5.88 19.06
C SER A 186 -7.96 -7.35 19.06
N VAL A 187 -7.65 -7.94 17.90
CA VAL A 187 -7.20 -9.33 17.80
C VAL A 187 -5.77 -9.45 18.33
N GLU A 188 -4.90 -8.50 18.02
CA GLU A 188 -3.53 -8.42 18.49
C GLU A 188 -3.46 -8.41 20.02
N GLU A 189 -4.22 -7.53 20.69
CA GLU A 189 -4.32 -7.45 22.15
C GLU A 189 -4.73 -8.80 22.78
N GLN A 190 -5.70 -9.50 22.16
CA GLN A 190 -6.14 -10.82 22.62
C GLN A 190 -5.04 -11.87 22.48
N VAL A 191 -4.33 -11.90 21.36
CA VAL A 191 -3.22 -12.83 21.11
C VAL A 191 -2.08 -12.53 22.06
N TYR A 192 -1.79 -11.25 22.31
CA TYR A 192 -0.77 -10.80 23.25
C TYR A 192 -1.02 -11.35 24.65
N GLN A 193 -2.24 -11.17 25.18
CA GLN A 193 -2.66 -11.71 26.48
C GLN A 193 -2.59 -13.23 26.50
N GLN A 194 -3.13 -13.88 25.46
CA GLN A 194 -3.11 -15.33 25.35
C GLN A 194 -1.68 -15.91 25.41
N ILE A 195 -0.71 -15.30 24.71
CA ILE A 195 0.70 -15.74 24.74
C ILE A 195 1.28 -15.61 26.15
N PHE A 196 1.01 -14.50 26.86
CA PHE A 196 1.54 -14.32 28.22
C PHE A 196 0.88 -15.22 29.26
N ASP A 197 -0.36 -15.67 29.03
CA ASP A 197 -1.08 -16.62 29.90
C ASP A 197 -0.66 -18.09 29.71
N MET A 198 0.15 -18.39 28.66
CA MET A 198 0.67 -19.76 28.45
C MET A 198 1.82 -20.09 29.40
N ASP A 199 1.54 -20.82 30.50
CA ASP A 199 2.55 -21.19 31.50
C ASP A 199 3.64 -22.10 30.94
N GLU A 200 3.36 -22.89 29.90
CA GLU A 200 4.29 -23.80 29.25
C GLU A 200 5.37 -23.13 28.42
N LEU A 201 5.21 -21.84 28.06
CA LEU A 201 6.17 -21.10 27.29
C LEU A 201 7.18 -20.37 28.18
N ALA A 202 8.47 -20.53 27.88
CA ALA A 202 9.51 -19.70 28.48
C ALA A 202 9.33 -18.23 28.08
N LEU A 203 9.75 -17.30 28.96
CA LEU A 203 9.64 -15.84 28.65
C LEU A 203 10.28 -15.47 27.32
N SER A 204 11.40 -16.08 26.94
CA SER A 204 12.06 -15.86 25.66
C SER A 204 11.19 -16.26 24.46
N GLN A 205 10.40 -17.32 24.59
CA GLN A 205 9.45 -17.75 23.54
C GLN A 205 8.25 -16.81 23.47
N LYS A 206 7.73 -16.36 24.63
CA LYS A 206 6.66 -15.35 24.69
C LYS A 206 7.11 -14.04 24.00
N LEU A 207 8.30 -13.54 24.36
CA LEU A 207 8.85 -12.33 23.75
C LEU A 207 9.13 -12.48 22.25
N GLN A 208 9.55 -13.66 21.81
CA GLN A 208 9.72 -13.93 20.39
C GLN A 208 8.36 -13.92 19.67
N ALA A 209 7.35 -14.56 20.25
CA ALA A 209 6.01 -14.65 19.65
C ALA A 209 5.35 -13.26 19.51
N VAL A 210 5.41 -12.42 20.54
CA VAL A 210 4.85 -11.05 20.44
C VAL A 210 5.64 -10.19 19.48
N ASN A 211 6.96 -10.29 19.40
CA ASN A 211 7.73 -9.56 18.41
C ASN A 211 7.33 -9.94 16.97
N PHE A 212 6.99 -11.20 16.69
CA PHE A 212 6.47 -11.61 15.39
C PHE A 212 5.03 -11.14 15.16
N LEU A 213 4.21 -11.10 16.22
CA LEU A 213 2.87 -10.54 16.16
C LEU A 213 2.93 -9.06 15.80
N ASP A 214 3.72 -8.26 16.50
CA ASP A 214 3.92 -6.82 16.24
C ASP A 214 4.33 -6.58 14.78
N ILE A 215 5.33 -7.34 14.27
CA ILE A 215 5.79 -7.19 12.88
C ILE A 215 4.68 -7.53 11.87
N LEU A 216 3.81 -8.49 12.19
CA LEU A 216 2.68 -8.86 11.32
C LEU A 216 1.59 -7.77 11.33
N CYS A 217 1.24 -7.25 12.51
CA CYS A 217 0.23 -6.20 12.68
C CYS A 217 0.68 -4.84 12.12
N ASP A 218 1.98 -4.52 12.17
CA ASP A 218 2.58 -3.34 11.50
C ASP A 218 2.14 -3.19 10.02
N ILE A 219 1.75 -4.28 9.35
CA ILE A 219 1.24 -4.20 7.96
C ILE A 219 -0.07 -3.42 7.92
N SER A 220 -0.97 -3.67 8.86
CA SER A 220 -2.26 -2.98 9.02
C SER A 220 -2.05 -1.50 9.33
N ASP A 221 -1.12 -1.17 10.23
CA ASP A 221 -0.77 0.19 10.61
C ASP A 221 -0.22 0.99 9.42
N ILE A 222 0.60 0.35 8.59
CA ILE A 222 1.11 0.99 7.37
C ILE A 222 -0.03 1.31 6.42
N ILE A 223 -1.03 0.43 6.27
CA ILE A 223 -2.19 0.66 5.41
C ILE A 223 -3.02 1.84 5.93
N GLU A 224 -3.25 1.92 7.25
CA GLU A 224 -3.91 3.06 7.89
C GLU A 224 -3.14 4.36 7.65
N ASN A 225 -1.84 4.35 7.88
CA ASN A 225 -0.97 5.50 7.65
C ASN A 225 -1.04 6.02 6.19
N VAL A 226 -1.22 5.14 5.20
CA VAL A 226 -1.44 5.56 3.79
C VAL A 226 -2.82 6.20 3.63
N ALA A 227 -3.86 5.68 4.29
CA ALA A 227 -5.19 6.30 4.27
C ALA A 227 -5.15 7.72 4.88
N ASP A 228 -4.38 7.93 5.93
CA ASP A 228 -4.16 9.24 6.54
C ASP A 228 -3.41 10.19 5.60
N GLN A 229 -2.40 9.73 4.88
CA GLN A 229 -1.72 10.51 3.85
C GLN A 229 -2.69 10.93 2.73
N ILE A 230 -3.59 10.03 2.30
CA ILE A 230 -4.64 10.35 1.33
C ILE A 230 -5.54 11.46 1.89
N GLN A 231 -5.98 11.36 3.13
CA GLN A 231 -6.83 12.38 3.76
C GLN A 231 -6.13 13.75 3.82
N ILE A 232 -4.86 13.79 4.21
CA ILE A 232 -4.06 15.04 4.23
C ILE A 232 -3.95 15.63 2.82
N MET A 233 -3.71 14.80 1.80
CA MET A 233 -3.68 15.23 0.40
C MET A 233 -5.01 15.83 -0.04
N LEU A 234 -6.15 15.25 0.36
CA LEU A 234 -7.48 15.76 0.05
C LEU A 234 -7.70 17.14 0.68
N ILE A 235 -7.37 17.30 1.97
CA ILE A 235 -7.52 18.57 2.70
C ILE A 235 -6.70 19.68 2.04
N ASN A 236 -5.46 19.41 1.67
CA ASN A 236 -4.55 20.37 1.04
C ASN A 236 -5.01 20.85 -0.34
N ARG A 237 -5.98 20.18 -0.95
CA ARG A 237 -6.51 20.53 -2.30
C ARG A 237 -7.88 21.17 -2.26
N ILE A 238 -8.50 21.32 -1.11
CA ILE A 238 -9.80 22.01 -0.95
C ILE A 238 -9.61 23.53 -0.85
N VAL A 239 -8.39 24.03 -0.73
CA VAL A 239 -8.01 25.45 -0.69
C VAL A 239 -7.72 26.00 -2.14
#